data_30f998d7c99d1a660a69be19e6d7a305
#
_entry.id   30f998d7c99d1a660a69be19e6d7a305
#
_cell.length_a   1.000
_cell.length_b   1.000
_cell.length_c   1.000
_cell.angle_alpha   90.00
_cell.angle_beta   90.00
_cell.angle_gamma   90.00
#
_symmetry.space_group_name_H-M   'P 1'
#
loop_
_entity.id
_entity.type
_entity.pdbx_description
1 polymer ?
#
loop_
_entity_poly.entity_id
_entity_poly.type
_entity_poly.pdbx_seq_one_letter_code
_entity_poly.pdbx_strand_id
1 'polypeptide(L)'
;QRLPVHIAHHQFRFVAGATGITFYTGDLFPQWRDRMFFCSFTNKWIRLIDVDAGRTTAIGMYRVPNDVDTHRCETSILTGPDGALYFADVEAINRIVPGS
;
A
#
# COMPACT_ATOMS: atom_id res chain seq x y z
N GLN A 1 18.77 13.72 27.61
CA GLN A 1 19.27 13.77 26.24
C GLN A 1 18.10 13.67 25.26
N ARG A 2 18.12 14.54 24.27
CA ARG A 2 17.08 14.58 23.26
C ARG A 2 17.41 13.61 22.14
N LEU A 3 16.42 12.78 21.75
CA LEU A 3 16.55 11.92 20.59
C LEU A 3 16.49 12.77 19.31
N PRO A 4 17.23 12.36 18.24
CA PRO A 4 17.21 13.10 16.97
C PRO A 4 15.94 12.85 16.13
N VAL A 5 14.98 12.12 16.65
CA VAL A 5 13.77 11.76 15.93
C VAL A 5 12.55 11.99 16.80
N HIS A 6 11.43 12.20 16.18
CA HIS A 6 10.14 12.20 16.86
C HIS A 6 9.15 11.42 16.01
N ILE A 7 8.09 10.97 16.64
CA ILE A 7 7.07 10.19 15.96
C ILE A 7 6.01 11.15 15.46
N ALA A 8 5.86 11.21 14.12
CA ALA A 8 4.76 11.91 13.51
C ALA A 8 3.56 10.98 13.43
N HIS A 9 2.38 11.52 13.61
CA HIS A 9 1.16 10.74 13.69
C HIS A 9 0.18 11.19 12.62
N HIS A 10 -0.23 10.24 11.78
CA HIS A 10 -1.33 10.43 10.84
C HIS A 10 -2.46 9.49 11.22
N GLN A 11 -3.67 10.02 11.25
CA GLN A 11 -4.85 9.24 11.56
C GLN A 11 -5.89 9.44 10.48
N PHE A 12 -6.33 8.32 9.88
CA PHE A 12 -7.38 8.33 8.87
C PHE A 12 -8.68 7.92 9.53
N ARG A 13 -9.75 8.68 9.24
CA ARG A 13 -11.02 8.55 9.94
C ARG A 13 -11.97 7.56 9.29
N PHE A 14 -11.51 6.35 9.09
CA PHE A 14 -12.36 5.26 8.62
C PHE A 14 -11.81 3.95 9.14
N VAL A 15 -12.66 2.93 9.13
CA VAL A 15 -12.30 1.63 9.66
C VAL A 15 -11.34 0.96 8.70
N ALA A 16 -10.12 0.71 9.15
CA ALA A 16 -9.10 0.01 8.40
C ALA A 16 -8.11 -0.60 9.37
N GLY A 17 -7.81 -1.87 9.20
CA GLY A 17 -6.75 -2.54 9.93
C GLY A 17 -5.57 -2.72 8.99
N ALA A 18 -4.55 -1.88 9.12
CA ALA A 18 -3.37 -1.98 8.28
C ALA A 18 -2.56 -3.20 8.68
N THR A 19 -2.38 -4.15 7.78
CA THR A 19 -1.70 -5.41 8.08
C THR A 19 -0.40 -5.61 7.33
N GLY A 20 -0.26 -5.02 6.14
CA GLY A 20 0.99 -5.06 5.39
C GLY A 20 1.21 -3.71 4.75
N ILE A 21 2.44 -3.28 4.65
CA ILE A 21 2.77 -1.95 4.14
C ILE A 21 4.05 -2.03 3.31
N THR A 22 4.07 -1.28 2.20
CA THR A 22 5.26 -1.22 1.34
C THR A 22 5.29 0.10 0.58
N PHE A 23 6.50 0.54 0.23
CA PHE A 23 6.69 1.54 -0.81
C PHE A 23 6.85 0.83 -2.14
N TYR A 24 6.16 1.32 -3.16
CA TYR A 24 6.34 0.78 -4.49
C TYR A 24 7.64 1.31 -5.09
N THR A 25 8.55 0.40 -5.43
CA THR A 25 9.87 0.75 -5.96
C THR A 25 10.10 0.21 -7.37
N GLY A 26 9.07 -0.36 -7.98
CA GLY A 26 9.20 -0.94 -9.31
C GLY A 26 9.03 0.08 -10.43
N ASP A 27 9.12 -0.42 -11.66
CA ASP A 27 9.01 0.40 -12.86
C ASP A 27 7.77 0.12 -13.71
N LEU A 28 6.99 -0.90 -13.36
CA LEU A 28 5.79 -1.24 -14.13
C LEU A 28 4.71 -0.18 -14.01
N PHE A 29 4.68 0.52 -12.89
CA PHE A 29 3.70 1.58 -12.62
C PHE A 29 4.43 2.85 -12.23
N PRO A 30 4.95 3.63 -13.20
CA PRO A 30 5.71 4.84 -12.87
C PRO A 30 4.93 5.84 -12.02
N GLN A 31 3.62 5.91 -12.20
CA GLN A 31 2.76 6.81 -11.44
C GLN A 31 2.67 6.45 -9.96
N TRP A 32 3.04 5.24 -9.60
CA TRP A 32 2.99 4.76 -8.21
C TRP A 32 4.36 4.79 -7.52
N ARG A 33 5.38 5.19 -8.23
CA ARG A 33 6.73 5.15 -7.70
C ARG A 33 6.83 5.96 -6.41
N ASP A 34 7.41 5.33 -5.38
CA ASP A 34 7.59 5.90 -4.05
C ASP A 34 6.29 6.19 -3.31
N ARG A 35 5.16 5.73 -3.82
CA ARG A 35 3.90 5.78 -3.08
C ARG A 35 3.84 4.60 -2.12
N MET A 36 3.13 4.78 -1.02
CA MET A 36 2.98 3.77 0.01
C MET A 36 1.67 3.01 -0.19
N PHE A 37 1.75 1.69 -0.09
CA PHE A 37 0.59 0.83 -0.19
C PHE A 37 0.43 0.02 1.08
N PHE A 38 -0.80 -0.26 1.47
CA PHE A 38 -1.05 -1.16 2.58
C PHE A 38 -2.32 -1.98 2.36
N CYS A 39 -2.37 -3.13 3.02
CA CYS A 39 -3.58 -3.96 3.07
C CYS A 39 -4.48 -3.47 4.19
N SER A 40 -5.76 -3.37 3.89
CA SER A 40 -6.79 -3.02 4.87
C SER A 40 -7.51 -4.30 5.28
N PHE A 41 -7.19 -4.83 6.45
CA PHE A 41 -7.70 -6.14 6.89
C PHE A 41 -9.22 -6.14 7.01
N THR A 42 -9.79 -5.06 7.50
CA THR A 42 -11.23 -4.98 7.77
C THR A 42 -12.08 -5.18 6.52
N ASN A 43 -11.68 -4.59 5.40
CA ASN A 43 -12.42 -4.70 4.14
C ASN A 43 -11.63 -5.33 3.01
N LYS A 44 -10.42 -5.82 3.27
CA LYS A 44 -9.59 -6.57 2.32
C LYS A 44 -9.15 -5.74 1.11
N TRP A 45 -9.16 -4.42 1.24
CA TRP A 45 -8.80 -3.51 0.16
C TRP A 45 -7.32 -3.20 0.16
N ILE A 46 -6.81 -2.89 -1.03
CA ILE A 46 -5.50 -2.28 -1.19
C ILE A 46 -5.68 -0.77 -1.14
N ARG A 47 -4.94 -0.11 -0.24
CA ARG A 47 -4.98 1.33 -0.08
C ARG A 47 -3.66 1.93 -0.52
N LEU A 48 -3.73 3.05 -1.22
CA LEU A 48 -2.57 3.83 -1.63
C LEU A 48 -2.57 5.14 -0.86
N ILE A 49 -1.44 5.45 -0.23
CA ILE A 49 -1.23 6.74 0.40
C ILE A 49 -0.42 7.60 -0.53
N ASP A 50 -1.01 8.69 -0.99
CA ASP A 50 -0.33 9.67 -1.80
C ASP A 50 0.42 10.66 -0.91
N VAL A 51 1.51 11.18 -1.43
CA VAL A 51 2.37 12.09 -0.68
C VAL A 51 2.61 13.34 -1.51
N ASP A 52 2.99 14.42 -0.83
CA ASP A 52 3.34 15.68 -1.49
C ASP A 52 4.61 15.54 -2.32
N ALA A 53 4.91 16.57 -3.10
CA ALA A 53 6.08 16.55 -3.99
C ALA A 53 7.39 16.38 -3.22
N GLY A 54 7.46 16.88 -2.00
CA GLY A 54 8.63 16.73 -1.15
C GLY A 54 8.69 15.41 -0.39
N ARG A 55 7.65 14.57 -0.50
CA ARG A 55 7.55 13.28 0.18
C ARG A 55 7.63 13.38 1.69
N THR A 56 7.12 14.48 2.24
CA THR A 56 7.19 14.75 3.67
C THR A 56 5.84 14.60 4.36
N THR A 57 4.75 14.64 3.60
CA THR A 57 3.41 14.68 4.17
C THR A 57 2.46 13.84 3.32
N ALA A 58 1.66 13.02 3.98
CA ALA A 58 0.57 12.30 3.32
C ALA A 58 -0.54 13.30 2.97
N ILE A 59 -0.95 13.32 1.70
CA ILE A 59 -1.94 14.28 1.21
C ILE A 59 -3.24 13.63 0.77
N GLY A 60 -3.31 12.30 0.78
CA GLY A 60 -4.54 11.62 0.45
C GLY A 60 -4.40 10.13 0.57
N MET A 61 -5.54 9.45 0.59
CA MET A 61 -5.58 8.01 0.59
C MET A 61 -6.65 7.53 -0.37
N TYR A 62 -6.29 6.57 -1.21
CA TYR A 62 -7.13 6.09 -2.28
C TYR A 62 -7.22 4.56 -2.23
N ARG A 63 -8.30 4.02 -2.76
CA ARG A 63 -8.41 2.59 -2.96
C ARG A 63 -7.85 2.20 -4.32
N VAL A 64 -7.00 1.18 -4.34
CA VAL A 64 -6.61 0.51 -5.58
C VAL A 64 -7.60 -0.64 -5.78
N PRO A 65 -8.43 -0.62 -6.82
CA PRO A 65 -9.48 -1.63 -6.95
C PRO A 65 -8.92 -3.05 -7.02
N ASN A 66 -9.41 -3.90 -6.15
CA ASN A 66 -9.17 -5.34 -6.21
C ASN A 66 -10.50 -6.03 -5.90
N ASP A 67 -10.70 -7.19 -6.50
CA ASP A 67 -11.90 -7.98 -6.25
C ASP A 67 -11.75 -8.68 -4.91
N VAL A 68 -12.46 -8.19 -3.89
CA VAL A 68 -12.31 -8.71 -2.54
C VAL A 68 -12.90 -10.11 -2.35
N ASP A 69 -13.67 -10.60 -3.32
CA ASP A 69 -14.18 -11.96 -3.27
C ASP A 69 -13.13 -12.97 -3.74
N THR A 70 -12.23 -12.57 -4.63
CA THR A 70 -11.23 -13.46 -5.23
C THR A 70 -9.80 -13.01 -5.02
N HIS A 71 -9.57 -11.71 -4.80
CA HIS A 71 -8.23 -11.13 -4.69
C HIS A 71 -8.16 -10.21 -3.49
N ARG A 72 -8.12 -10.79 -2.30
CA ARG A 72 -8.11 -10.05 -1.04
C ARG A 72 -6.70 -9.67 -0.65
N CYS A 73 -6.52 -8.48 -0.07
CA CYS A 73 -5.26 -8.06 0.54
C CYS A 73 -5.41 -8.14 2.04
N GLU A 74 -4.92 -9.22 2.64
CA GLU A 74 -5.16 -9.50 4.06
C GLU A 74 -3.90 -9.46 4.91
N THR A 75 -2.77 -9.96 4.40
CA THR A 75 -1.62 -10.24 5.25
C THR A 75 -0.36 -9.51 4.83
N SER A 76 -0.19 -9.22 3.54
CA SER A 76 1.09 -8.71 3.07
C SER A 76 0.93 -8.02 1.71
N ILE A 77 1.76 -7.02 1.49
CA ILE A 77 1.90 -6.37 0.20
C ILE A 77 3.36 -5.93 0.05
N LEU A 78 3.94 -6.15 -1.13
CA LEU A 78 5.33 -5.78 -1.38
C LEU A 78 5.59 -5.60 -2.88
N THR A 79 6.66 -4.88 -3.20
CA THR A 79 7.17 -4.80 -4.57
C THR A 79 8.05 -6.01 -4.83
N GLY A 80 7.74 -6.75 -5.89
CA GLY A 80 8.54 -7.89 -6.31
C GLY A 80 9.73 -7.49 -7.17
N PRO A 81 10.64 -8.44 -7.42
CA PRO A 81 11.85 -8.16 -8.22
C PRO A 81 11.53 -7.86 -9.70
N ASP A 82 10.37 -8.26 -10.17
CA ASP A 82 9.91 -7.98 -11.54
C ASP A 82 9.23 -6.63 -11.68
N GLY A 83 9.14 -5.85 -10.61
CA GLY A 83 8.48 -4.55 -10.61
C GLY A 83 6.99 -4.61 -10.39
N ALA A 84 6.41 -5.78 -10.24
CA ALA A 84 5.00 -5.94 -9.93
C ALA A 84 4.74 -5.74 -8.44
N LEU A 85 3.51 -5.41 -8.12
CA LEU A 85 3.07 -5.30 -6.72
C LEU A 85 2.41 -6.61 -6.33
N TYR A 86 2.94 -7.27 -5.32
CA TYR A 86 2.43 -8.56 -4.84
C TYR A 86 1.65 -8.36 -3.56
N PHE A 87 0.51 -9.02 -3.46
CA PHE A 87 -0.29 -8.96 -2.23
C PHE A 87 -0.88 -10.34 -1.94
N ALA A 88 -1.16 -10.59 -0.67
CA ALA A 88 -1.54 -11.91 -0.24
C ALA A 88 -2.74 -11.89 0.71
N ASP A 89 -3.52 -12.96 0.63
CA ASP A 89 -4.43 -13.35 1.70
C ASP A 89 -3.91 -14.64 2.35
N VAL A 90 -4.74 -15.30 3.16
CA VAL A 90 -4.31 -16.51 3.86
C VAL A 90 -4.21 -17.74 2.94
N GLU A 91 -4.68 -17.65 1.71
CA GLU A 91 -4.74 -18.77 0.80
C GLU A 91 -3.91 -18.58 -0.46
N ALA A 92 -3.68 -17.34 -0.88
CA ALA A 92 -3.11 -17.07 -2.20
C ALA A 92 -2.21 -15.85 -2.20
N ILE A 93 -1.29 -15.83 -3.14
CA ILE A 93 -0.47 -14.65 -3.47
C ILE A 93 -0.88 -14.17 -4.85
N ASN A 94 -1.19 -12.89 -4.96
CA ASN A 94 -1.62 -12.26 -6.19
C ASN A 94 -0.62 -11.20 -6.63
N ARG A 95 -0.60 -10.93 -7.93
CA ARG A 95 0.33 -9.99 -8.53
C ARG A 95 -0.43 -8.98 -9.37
N ILE A 96 -0.11 -7.69 -9.18
CA ILE A 96 -0.68 -6.62 -9.98
C ILE A 96 0.32 -6.27 -11.08
N VAL A 97 -0.14 -6.37 -12.32
CA VAL A 97 0.64 -6.01 -13.50
C VAL A 97 -0.17 -5.05 -14.37
N PRO A 98 0.48 -4.27 -15.24
CA PRO A 98 -0.27 -3.38 -16.12
C PRO A 98 -1.24 -4.15 -17.00
N GLY A 99 -2.39 -3.55 -17.24
CA GLY A 99 -3.37 -4.10 -18.17
C GLY A 99 -2.89 -4.01 -19.61
N SER A 100 -3.41 -4.89 -20.43
CA SER A 100 -3.09 -4.91 -21.85
C SER A 100 -4.03 -3.99 -22.66
#